data_0600cdff9d59f55bc3f9faaf5357216c
#
_entry.id   0600cdff9d59f55bc3f9faaf5357216c
#
_cell.length_a   1.000
_cell.length_b   1.000
_cell.length_c   1.000
_cell.angle_alpha   90.00
_cell.angle_beta   90.00
_cell.angle_gamma   90.00
#
_symmetry.space_group_name_H-M   'P 1'
#
loop_
_entity.id
_entity.type
_entity.pdbx_description
1 polymer ?
#
loop_
_entity_poly.entity_id
_entity_poly.type
_entity_poly.pdbx_seq_one_letter_code
_entity_poly.pdbx_strand_id
1 'polypeptide(L)'
;SDKHLAYDWKDARHMYDTARRMKIPFMAGSSVPMMWRDPSITIPLNSEIEEVIGLGYGGNEAYGFHALEGMQCMVERRDGGESGVVWLETYRDDRFWEAHHQGLWSHDLFTAALSRSHTIAQSRPGFNDVFPNIDELKELCENPVAYVYRHADGLQSTMLLMSGLVQDFN
;
A
#
# COMPACT_ATOMS: atom_id res chain seq x y z
N SER A 1 -10.86 8.22 -15.17
CA SER A 1 -11.22 8.16 -13.75
C SER A 1 -9.95 8.18 -12.90
N ASP A 2 -9.99 8.83 -11.77
CA ASP A 2 -8.91 8.88 -10.76
C ASP A 2 -9.22 7.99 -9.54
N LYS A 3 -10.16 7.09 -9.70
CA LYS A 3 -10.62 6.09 -8.72
C LYS A 3 -10.78 4.74 -9.40
N HIS A 4 -11.09 3.72 -8.61
CA HIS A 4 -11.51 2.42 -9.14
C HIS A 4 -12.75 2.58 -10.03
N LEU A 5 -12.93 1.68 -10.98
CA LEU A 5 -13.96 1.80 -12.01
C LEU A 5 -15.37 1.64 -11.45
N ALA A 6 -15.56 0.69 -10.55
CA ALA A 6 -16.83 0.41 -9.91
C ALA A 6 -16.60 -0.28 -8.57
N TYR A 7 -17.61 -0.32 -7.74
CA TYR A 7 -17.60 -1.03 -6.47
C TYR A 7 -17.57 -2.55 -6.66
N ASP A 8 -18.25 -3.04 -7.68
CA ASP A 8 -18.33 -4.46 -8.01
C ASP A 8 -17.40 -4.81 -9.19
N TRP A 9 -16.71 -5.94 -9.08
CA TRP A 9 -15.79 -6.42 -10.11
C TRP A 9 -16.46 -6.63 -11.46
N LYS A 10 -17.70 -7.14 -11.48
CA LYS A 10 -18.45 -7.39 -12.71
C LYS A 10 -18.70 -6.09 -13.47
N ASP A 11 -19.07 -5.04 -12.75
CA ASP A 11 -19.32 -3.72 -13.34
C ASP A 11 -18.02 -3.06 -13.80
N ALA A 12 -16.96 -3.14 -13.02
CA ALA A 12 -15.62 -2.67 -13.40
C ALA A 12 -15.17 -3.35 -14.70
N ARG A 13 -15.30 -4.66 -14.78
CA ARG A 13 -14.97 -5.44 -15.97
C ARG A 13 -15.83 -5.06 -17.17
N HIS A 14 -17.13 -4.89 -16.98
CA HIS A 14 -18.05 -4.45 -18.03
C HIS A 14 -17.66 -3.07 -18.60
N MET A 15 -17.31 -2.11 -17.75
CA MET A 15 -16.86 -0.78 -18.18
C MET A 15 -15.58 -0.87 -19.01
N TYR A 16 -14.59 -1.62 -18.54
CA TYR A 16 -13.32 -1.82 -19.22
C TYR A 16 -13.51 -2.48 -20.60
N ASP A 17 -14.23 -3.59 -20.65
CA ASP A 17 -14.47 -4.34 -21.90
C ASP A 17 -15.31 -3.53 -22.90
N THR A 18 -16.24 -2.71 -22.41
CA THR A 18 -17.04 -1.81 -23.26
C THR A 18 -16.16 -0.72 -23.89
N ALA A 19 -15.31 -0.06 -23.10
CA ALA A 19 -14.38 0.94 -23.63
C ALA A 19 -13.46 0.33 -24.71
N ARG A 20 -12.93 -0.85 -24.46
CA ARG A 20 -12.08 -1.57 -25.42
C ARG A 20 -12.84 -1.94 -26.71
N ARG A 21 -14.03 -2.50 -26.59
CA ARG A 21 -14.87 -2.87 -27.72
C ARG A 21 -15.24 -1.67 -28.60
N MET A 22 -15.53 -0.55 -27.96
CA MET A 22 -15.88 0.70 -28.65
C MET A 22 -14.65 1.51 -29.10
N LYS A 23 -13.43 1.04 -28.82
CA LYS A 23 -12.17 1.72 -29.12
C LYS A 23 -12.10 3.14 -28.55
N ILE A 24 -12.70 3.34 -27.38
CA ILE A 24 -12.65 4.61 -26.66
C ILE A 24 -11.31 4.67 -25.92
N PRO A 25 -10.52 5.76 -26.06
CA PRO A 25 -9.38 5.99 -25.17
C PRO A 25 -9.84 6.00 -23.70
N PHE A 26 -9.29 5.11 -22.89
CA PHE A 26 -9.75 4.91 -21.53
C PHE A 26 -8.56 4.82 -20.59
N MET A 27 -8.55 5.70 -19.60
CA MET A 27 -7.60 5.70 -18.52
C MET A 27 -8.35 5.67 -17.18
N ALA A 28 -7.97 4.78 -16.31
CA ALA A 28 -8.47 4.67 -14.95
C ALA A 28 -7.34 4.23 -14.05
N GLY A 29 -7.39 4.63 -12.81
CA GLY A 29 -6.37 4.36 -11.81
C GLY A 29 -6.24 5.53 -10.84
N SER A 30 -5.29 5.43 -9.94
CA SER A 30 -4.97 6.50 -9.00
C SER A 30 -4.08 7.56 -9.62
N SER A 31 -4.20 8.79 -9.14
CA SER A 31 -3.22 9.86 -9.41
C SER A 31 -1.92 9.72 -8.61
N VAL A 32 -1.92 8.93 -7.53
CA VAL A 32 -0.75 8.75 -6.65
C VAL A 32 0.51 8.27 -7.40
N PRO A 33 0.45 7.32 -8.34
CA PRO A 33 1.61 6.92 -9.12
C PRO A 33 2.27 8.06 -9.92
N MET A 34 1.51 9.10 -10.22
CA MET A 34 1.96 10.26 -10.99
C MET A 34 2.40 11.44 -10.12
N MET A 35 2.28 11.33 -8.80
CA MET A 35 2.69 12.37 -7.87
C MET A 35 4.21 12.45 -7.73
N TRP A 36 4.68 13.58 -7.27
CA TRP A 36 6.08 13.75 -6.91
C TRP A 36 6.42 12.87 -5.71
N ARG A 37 7.59 12.24 -5.77
CA ARG A 37 8.11 11.39 -4.70
C ARG A 37 9.20 12.13 -3.96
N ASP A 38 9.20 12.01 -2.64
CA ASP A 38 10.24 12.55 -1.79
C ASP A 38 10.76 11.44 -0.84
N PRO A 39 12.00 10.98 -1.01
CA PRO A 39 12.95 11.34 -2.06
C PRO A 39 12.52 10.81 -3.45
N SER A 40 13.00 11.46 -4.50
CA SER A 40 12.70 11.06 -5.89
C SER A 40 13.40 9.76 -6.25
N ILE A 41 12.84 8.65 -5.79
CA ILE A 41 13.35 7.30 -6.06
C ILE A 41 12.44 6.60 -7.06
N THR A 42 13.06 5.95 -8.04
CA THR A 42 12.38 5.06 -8.97
C THR A 42 13.14 3.73 -9.00
N ILE A 43 12.45 2.64 -8.72
CA ILE A 43 13.00 1.29 -8.84
C ILE A 43 13.38 1.06 -10.31
N PRO A 44 14.62 0.64 -10.63
CA PRO A 44 14.98 0.29 -12.01
C PRO A 44 14.07 -0.81 -12.57
N LEU A 45 13.88 -0.83 -13.89
CA LEU A 45 13.18 -1.95 -14.54
C LEU A 45 13.98 -3.25 -14.37
N ASN A 46 13.26 -4.35 -14.19
CA ASN A 46 13.81 -5.69 -13.97
C ASN A 46 14.63 -5.81 -12.68
N SER A 47 14.25 -5.05 -11.64
CA SER A 47 14.83 -5.21 -10.31
C SER A 47 14.38 -6.53 -9.67
N GLU A 48 15.29 -7.19 -8.97
CA GLU A 48 14.93 -8.27 -8.06
C GLU A 48 14.28 -7.67 -6.80
N ILE A 49 13.04 -8.11 -6.50
CA ILE A 49 12.28 -7.67 -5.34
C ILE A 49 11.81 -8.92 -4.59
N GLU A 50 12.20 -9.05 -3.33
CA GLU A 50 11.86 -10.21 -2.49
C GLU A 50 10.61 -9.98 -1.65
N GLU A 51 10.42 -8.77 -1.13
CA GLU A 51 9.26 -8.36 -0.32
C GLU A 51 9.03 -6.86 -0.48
N VAL A 52 7.77 -6.44 -0.38
CA VAL A 52 7.39 -5.02 -0.42
C VAL A 52 6.43 -4.71 0.70
N ILE A 53 6.70 -3.61 1.40
CA ILE A 53 5.76 -2.98 2.32
C ILE A 53 5.49 -1.56 1.85
N GLY A 54 4.20 -1.20 1.79
CA GLY A 54 3.75 0.18 1.64
C GLY A 54 2.98 0.62 2.86
N LEU A 55 3.11 1.88 3.22
CA LEU A 55 2.30 2.55 4.23
C LEU A 55 1.40 3.58 3.59
N GLY A 56 0.21 3.73 4.13
CA GLY A 56 -0.73 4.75 3.74
C GLY A 56 -1.66 5.14 4.88
N TYR A 57 -2.52 6.08 4.62
CA TYR A 57 -3.46 6.63 5.59
C TYR A 57 -4.88 6.68 5.03
N GLY A 58 -5.82 7.09 5.89
CA GLY A 58 -7.19 7.33 5.52
C GLY A 58 -8.08 6.09 5.50
N GLY A 59 -9.34 6.33 5.23
CA GLY A 59 -10.34 5.26 5.23
C GLY A 59 -10.14 4.28 4.07
N ASN A 60 -10.37 3.02 4.35
CA ASN A 60 -10.22 1.91 3.43
C ASN A 60 -10.89 2.17 2.06
N GLU A 61 -12.13 2.62 2.06
CA GLU A 61 -12.92 2.86 0.83
C GLU A 61 -12.41 4.07 0.02
N ALA A 62 -11.85 5.06 0.68
CA ALA A 62 -11.41 6.29 0.02
C ALA A 62 -9.94 6.24 -0.43
N TYR A 63 -9.07 5.70 0.42
CA TYR A 63 -7.62 5.78 0.25
C TYR A 63 -6.95 4.43 -0.02
N GLY A 64 -7.57 3.31 0.34
CA GLY A 64 -7.00 1.98 0.12
C GLY A 64 -6.62 1.73 -1.34
N PHE A 65 -7.48 2.13 -2.27
CA PHE A 65 -7.20 2.05 -3.71
C PHE A 65 -5.96 2.85 -4.11
N HIS A 66 -5.84 4.08 -3.60
CA HIS A 66 -4.68 4.94 -3.90
C HIS A 66 -3.38 4.38 -3.36
N ALA A 67 -3.42 3.84 -2.13
CA ALA A 67 -2.27 3.21 -1.50
C ALA A 67 -1.79 1.98 -2.29
N LEU A 68 -2.72 1.11 -2.67
CA LEU A 68 -2.43 -0.08 -3.49
C LEU A 68 -1.85 0.30 -4.86
N GLU A 69 -2.43 1.28 -5.56
CA GLU A 69 -1.93 1.75 -6.86
C GLU A 69 -0.54 2.39 -6.73
N GLY A 70 -0.30 3.17 -5.68
CA GLY A 70 1.01 3.76 -5.40
C GLY A 70 2.10 2.70 -5.23
N MET A 71 1.83 1.65 -4.47
CA MET A 71 2.74 0.52 -4.30
C MET A 71 2.87 -0.30 -5.58
N GLN A 72 1.76 -0.60 -6.26
CA GLN A 72 1.72 -1.43 -7.46
C GLN A 72 2.60 -0.86 -8.58
N CYS A 73 2.59 0.45 -8.80
CA CYS A 73 3.43 1.07 -9.84
C CYS A 73 4.95 0.91 -9.60
N MET A 74 5.35 0.64 -8.35
CA MET A 74 6.74 0.31 -8.01
C MET A 74 7.00 -1.19 -8.20
N VAL A 75 6.08 -2.02 -7.76
CA VAL A 75 6.16 -3.49 -7.82
C VAL A 75 6.19 -4.01 -9.26
N GLU A 76 5.45 -3.38 -10.17
CA GLU A 76 5.44 -3.73 -11.61
C GLU A 76 6.78 -3.52 -12.32
N ARG A 77 7.74 -2.86 -11.67
CA ARG A 77 9.08 -2.65 -12.23
C ARG A 77 10.05 -3.80 -11.95
N ARG A 78 9.61 -4.84 -11.23
CA ARG A 78 10.40 -6.02 -10.93
C ARG A 78 10.67 -6.87 -12.16
N ASP A 79 11.59 -7.81 -12.04
CA ASP A 79 11.87 -8.79 -13.08
C ASP A 79 10.59 -9.58 -13.43
N GLY A 80 10.33 -9.75 -14.71
CA GLY A 80 9.09 -10.34 -15.21
C GLY A 80 7.86 -9.41 -15.19
N GLY A 81 7.90 -8.26 -14.50
CA GLY A 81 6.78 -7.31 -14.43
C GLY A 81 5.59 -7.84 -13.63
N GLU A 82 4.36 -7.44 -14.02
CA GLU A 82 3.14 -7.88 -13.33
C GLU A 82 2.76 -9.32 -13.73
N SER A 83 2.59 -10.16 -12.73
CA SER A 83 2.24 -11.59 -12.91
C SER A 83 0.81 -11.94 -12.48
N GLY A 84 0.08 -10.99 -11.87
CA GLY A 84 -1.27 -11.19 -11.32
C GLY A 84 -1.26 -11.61 -9.85
N VAL A 85 -2.30 -11.22 -9.13
CA VAL A 85 -2.50 -11.57 -7.72
C VAL A 85 -3.25 -12.90 -7.63
N VAL A 86 -2.70 -13.87 -6.92
CA VAL A 86 -3.27 -15.22 -6.74
C VAL A 86 -3.87 -15.45 -5.37
N TRP A 87 -3.52 -14.63 -4.40
CA TRP A 87 -4.03 -14.70 -3.03
C TRP A 87 -4.03 -13.32 -2.39
N LEU A 88 -5.06 -13.01 -1.58
CA LEU A 88 -5.16 -11.79 -0.80
C LEU A 88 -5.92 -12.07 0.48
N GLU A 89 -5.42 -11.52 1.60
CA GLU A 89 -6.11 -11.48 2.88
C GLU A 89 -6.00 -10.10 3.53
N THR A 90 -7.04 -9.73 4.29
CA THR A 90 -7.07 -8.47 5.04
C THR A 90 -7.05 -8.74 6.54
N TYR A 91 -6.24 -7.95 7.24
CA TYR A 91 -6.13 -7.96 8.70
C TYR A 91 -6.52 -6.59 9.23
N ARG A 92 -7.37 -6.54 10.26
CA ARG A 92 -7.91 -5.30 10.82
C ARG A 92 -7.83 -5.33 12.33
N ASP A 93 -7.74 -4.15 12.94
CA ASP A 93 -7.80 -3.95 14.37
C ASP A 93 -6.79 -4.86 15.11
N ASP A 94 -7.21 -5.63 16.11
CA ASP A 94 -6.32 -6.53 16.85
C ASP A 94 -5.64 -7.57 15.97
N ARG A 95 -6.34 -8.09 14.94
CA ARG A 95 -5.74 -9.04 13.98
C ARG A 95 -4.60 -8.45 13.17
N PHE A 96 -4.59 -7.15 12.94
CA PHE A 96 -3.45 -6.45 12.31
C PHE A 96 -2.19 -6.62 13.15
N TRP A 97 -2.29 -6.32 14.45
CA TRP A 97 -1.14 -6.40 15.36
C TRP A 97 -0.71 -7.83 15.65
N GLU A 98 -1.66 -8.76 15.73
CA GLU A 98 -1.37 -10.20 15.83
C GLU A 98 -0.60 -10.70 14.61
N ALA A 99 -1.02 -10.33 13.40
CA ALA A 99 -0.35 -10.70 12.16
C ALA A 99 1.09 -10.13 12.10
N HIS A 100 1.26 -8.87 12.54
CA HIS A 100 2.58 -8.28 12.67
C HIS A 100 3.46 -9.04 13.67
N HIS A 101 2.92 -9.36 14.85
CA HIS A 101 3.64 -10.11 15.89
C HIS A 101 4.03 -11.52 15.42
N GLN A 102 3.21 -12.15 14.60
CA GLN A 102 3.48 -13.46 14.00
C GLN A 102 4.49 -13.40 12.83
N GLY A 103 4.96 -12.21 12.45
CA GLY A 103 5.93 -12.04 11.37
C GLY A 103 5.35 -12.26 9.97
N LEU A 104 4.05 -11.94 9.78
CA LEU A 104 3.41 -12.08 8.47
C LEU A 104 4.02 -11.14 7.42
N TRP A 105 4.65 -10.09 7.86
CA TRP A 105 5.50 -9.17 7.07
C TRP A 105 6.72 -8.76 7.89
N SER A 106 7.77 -8.32 7.20
CA SER A 106 9.05 -7.93 7.81
C SER A 106 8.88 -6.76 8.79
N HIS A 107 9.33 -6.95 10.04
CA HIS A 107 9.40 -5.89 11.03
C HIS A 107 10.39 -4.79 10.62
N ASP A 108 11.52 -5.16 10.02
CA ASP A 108 12.55 -4.22 9.60
C ASP A 108 12.06 -3.31 8.47
N LEU A 109 11.38 -3.89 7.47
CA LEU A 109 10.76 -3.10 6.40
C LEU A 109 9.63 -2.20 6.94
N PHE A 110 8.81 -2.72 7.86
CA PHE A 110 7.77 -1.93 8.53
C PHE A 110 8.36 -0.72 9.26
N THR A 111 9.40 -0.93 10.07
CA THR A 111 10.10 0.12 10.79
C THR A 111 10.76 1.12 9.85
N ALA A 112 11.40 0.63 8.78
CA ALA A 112 12.02 1.47 7.77
C ALA A 112 10.99 2.35 7.05
N ALA A 113 9.82 1.79 6.67
CA ALA A 113 8.75 2.54 6.04
C ALA A 113 8.17 3.60 6.99
N LEU A 114 7.87 3.26 8.24
CA LEU A 114 7.40 4.22 9.26
C LEU A 114 8.41 5.35 9.48
N SER A 115 9.72 5.07 9.48
CA SER A 115 10.75 6.09 9.69
C SER A 115 10.81 7.13 8.56
N ARG A 116 10.18 6.86 7.41
CA ARG A 116 10.07 7.78 6.28
C ARG A 116 8.87 8.71 6.39
N SER A 117 7.87 8.37 7.19
CA SER A 117 6.70 9.23 7.39
C SER A 117 7.09 10.50 8.14
N HIS A 118 6.76 11.64 7.56
CA HIS A 118 6.97 12.95 8.19
C HIS A 118 6.04 13.16 9.40
N THR A 119 4.94 12.43 9.48
CA THR A 119 3.92 12.62 10.53
C THR A 119 4.32 12.01 11.86
N ILE A 120 4.99 10.88 11.88
CA ILE A 120 5.45 10.25 13.14
C ILE A 120 6.38 11.18 13.91
N ALA A 121 7.29 11.86 13.23
CA ALA A 121 8.22 12.80 13.84
C ALA A 121 7.54 14.03 14.46
N GLN A 122 6.29 14.31 14.10
CA GLN A 122 5.54 15.50 14.55
C GLN A 122 4.51 15.20 15.63
N SER A 123 4.16 13.94 15.87
CA SER A 123 2.99 13.55 16.63
C SER A 123 3.15 13.64 18.15
N ARG A 124 4.37 13.59 18.68
CA ARG A 124 4.63 13.67 20.13
C ARG A 124 5.93 14.43 20.45
N PRO A 125 5.97 15.28 21.51
CA PRO A 125 7.22 15.75 22.08
C PRO A 125 8.06 14.56 22.57
N GLY A 126 9.33 14.46 22.13
CA GLY A 126 10.24 13.39 22.52
C GLY A 126 10.37 12.21 21.56
N PHE A 127 9.56 12.15 20.50
CA PHE A 127 9.68 11.11 19.47
C PHE A 127 10.93 11.24 18.59
N ASN A 128 11.60 12.36 18.64
CA ASN A 128 12.78 12.64 17.81
C ASN A 128 14.00 11.78 18.17
N ASP A 129 14.00 11.17 19.34
CA ASP A 129 15.17 10.45 19.85
C ASP A 129 15.01 8.93 19.89
N VAL A 130 13.78 8.42 19.87
CA VAL A 130 13.50 6.96 19.92
C VAL A 130 12.32 6.60 19.05
N PHE A 131 12.47 5.60 18.19
CA PHE A 131 11.38 5.07 17.41
C PHE A 131 10.32 4.45 18.35
N PRO A 132 9.01 4.71 18.17
CA PRO A 132 7.97 4.21 19.06
C PRO A 132 7.92 2.69 19.03
N ASN A 133 7.69 2.09 20.19
CA ASN A 133 7.43 0.66 20.28
C ASN A 133 6.02 0.31 19.79
N ILE A 134 5.73 -0.97 19.61
CA ILE A 134 4.46 -1.44 19.05
C ILE A 134 3.24 -1.00 19.89
N ASP A 135 3.35 -0.97 21.21
CA ASP A 135 2.24 -0.57 22.08
C ASP A 135 1.91 0.91 21.90
N GLU A 136 2.93 1.76 21.78
CA GLU A 136 2.76 3.19 21.46
C GLU A 136 2.18 3.40 20.05
N LEU A 137 2.59 2.58 19.07
CA LEU A 137 2.01 2.62 17.73
C LEU A 137 0.53 2.22 17.75
N LYS A 138 0.15 1.23 18.56
CA LYS A 138 -1.24 0.81 18.76
C LYS A 138 -2.12 1.93 19.31
N GLU A 139 -1.60 2.70 20.28
CA GLU A 139 -2.33 3.82 20.88
C GLU A 139 -2.60 4.96 19.88
N LEU A 140 -1.71 5.14 18.91
CA LEU A 140 -1.77 6.23 17.94
C LEU A 140 -2.52 5.86 16.66
N CYS A 141 -2.53 4.58 16.31
CA CYS A 141 -3.10 4.11 15.05
C CYS A 141 -4.58 3.79 15.19
N GLU A 142 -5.41 4.53 14.49
CA GLU A 142 -6.85 4.31 14.43
C GLU A 142 -7.21 3.34 13.29
N ASN A 143 -7.97 2.29 13.61
CA ASN A 143 -8.53 1.34 12.64
C ASN A 143 -7.48 0.83 11.61
N PRO A 144 -6.38 0.22 12.03
CA PRO A 144 -5.36 -0.27 11.12
C PRO A 144 -5.91 -1.35 10.18
N VAL A 145 -5.47 -1.31 8.92
CA VAL A 145 -5.82 -2.32 7.92
C VAL A 145 -4.56 -2.76 7.19
N ALA A 146 -4.31 -4.07 7.13
CA ALA A 146 -3.30 -4.64 6.26
C ALA A 146 -3.96 -5.39 5.11
N TYR A 147 -3.50 -5.13 3.89
CA TYR A 147 -3.72 -5.98 2.72
C TYR A 147 -2.44 -6.76 2.48
N VAL A 148 -2.47 -8.05 2.71
CA VAL A 148 -1.35 -8.95 2.39
C VAL A 148 -1.75 -9.74 1.16
N TYR A 149 -0.96 -9.67 0.10
CA TYR A 149 -1.29 -10.38 -1.12
C TYR A 149 -0.04 -10.96 -1.78
N ARG A 150 -0.24 -12.03 -2.51
CA ARG A 150 0.82 -12.75 -3.20
C ARG A 150 0.58 -12.74 -4.70
N HIS A 151 1.63 -12.39 -5.43
CA HIS A 151 1.65 -12.45 -6.87
C HIS A 151 1.93 -13.87 -7.37
N ALA A 152 1.60 -14.15 -8.64
CA ALA A 152 1.78 -15.48 -9.22
C ALA A 152 3.25 -15.93 -9.30
N ASP A 153 4.18 -14.99 -9.35
CA ASP A 153 5.64 -15.22 -9.29
C ASP A 153 6.18 -15.46 -7.88
N GLY A 154 5.32 -15.39 -6.86
CA GLY A 154 5.65 -15.64 -5.47
C GLY A 154 5.97 -14.40 -4.65
N LEU A 155 6.12 -13.22 -5.25
CA LEU A 155 6.34 -11.98 -4.50
C LEU A 155 5.19 -11.74 -3.53
N GLN A 156 5.49 -11.43 -2.28
CA GLN A 156 4.54 -10.94 -1.29
C GLN A 156 4.61 -9.42 -1.21
N SER A 157 3.44 -8.81 -1.31
CA SER A 157 3.26 -7.37 -1.12
C SER A 157 2.32 -7.13 0.05
N THR A 158 2.66 -6.17 0.90
CA THR A 158 1.87 -5.81 2.08
C THR A 158 1.63 -4.31 2.09
N MET A 159 0.36 -3.90 2.00
CA MET A 159 -0.05 -2.51 2.12
C MET A 159 -0.73 -2.29 3.46
N LEU A 160 -0.21 -1.37 4.25
CA LEU A 160 -0.68 -1.04 5.58
C LEU A 160 -1.33 0.35 5.59
N LEU A 161 -2.61 0.43 5.93
CA LEU A 161 -3.29 1.69 6.19
C LEU A 161 -3.28 1.95 7.69
N MET A 162 -2.63 3.03 8.11
CA MET A 162 -2.36 3.35 9.52
C MET A 162 -2.81 4.77 9.86
N SER A 163 -4.12 5.01 9.74
CA SER A 163 -4.74 6.29 10.07
C SER A 163 -4.44 6.71 11.50
N GLY A 164 -4.28 8.01 11.72
CA GLY A 164 -3.87 8.58 13.01
C GLY A 164 -2.35 8.58 13.21
N LEU A 165 -1.65 7.58 12.70
CA LEU A 165 -0.20 7.45 12.81
C LEU A 165 0.55 8.08 11.63
N VAL A 166 0.10 7.87 10.41
CA VAL A 166 0.70 8.43 9.20
C VAL A 166 -0.32 9.25 8.41
N GLN A 167 0.15 10.26 7.65
CA GLN A 167 -0.66 11.12 6.78
C GLN A 167 -0.08 11.23 5.36
N ASP A 168 0.74 10.27 4.99
CA ASP A 168 1.43 10.18 3.71
C ASP A 168 1.39 8.73 3.17
N PHE A 169 1.91 8.52 1.98
CA PHE A 169 2.12 7.20 1.38
C PHE A 169 3.62 6.94 1.28
N ASN A 170 4.11 5.87 1.92
CA ASN A 170 5.51 5.47 2.00
C ASN A 170 5.73 4.04 1.50
#